data_859b3e851b82f9578e93b67161296ac8
#
_entry.id   859b3e851b82f9578e93b67161296ac8
#
_cell.length_a   1.000
_cell.length_b   1.000
_cell.length_c   1.000
_cell.angle_alpha   90.00
_cell.angle_beta   90.00
_cell.angle_gamma   90.00
#
_symmetry.space_group_name_H-M   'P 1'
#
loop_
_entity.id
_entity.type
_entity.pdbx_description
1 polymer ?
#
loop_
_entity_poly.entity_id
_entity_poly.type
_entity_poly.pdbx_seq_one_letter_code
_entity_poly.pdbx_strand_id
1 'polypeptide(L)'
;EERRADLAASYQRAIVQALVARLRAAAEQTGDRTVAVVGGVAANSELRAALPNARFAPLALCTDNAAMIASAARFGRPLVSPGYLALDAYASA
;
A
#
# COMPACT_ATOMS: atom_id res chain seq x y z
N GLU A 1 9.83 15.69 -25.37
CA GLU A 1 9.22 15.76 -24.02
C GLU A 1 7.79 15.21 -24.00
N GLU A 2 6.94 15.54 -24.96
CA GLU A 2 5.57 15.00 -25.07
C GLU A 2 5.52 13.46 -25.02
N ARG A 3 6.38 12.80 -25.81
CA ARG A 3 6.43 11.32 -25.82
C ARG A 3 6.77 10.71 -24.45
N ARG A 4 7.56 11.40 -23.63
CA ARG A 4 7.88 10.92 -22.27
C ARG A 4 6.68 11.03 -21.34
N ALA A 5 5.93 12.12 -21.44
CA ALA A 5 4.71 12.32 -20.66
C ALA A 5 3.64 11.27 -21.02
N ASP A 6 3.45 11.04 -22.32
CA ASP A 6 2.49 10.04 -22.82
C ASP A 6 2.87 8.61 -22.41
N LEU A 7 4.15 8.28 -22.47
CA LEU A 7 4.66 6.98 -22.01
C LEU A 7 4.45 6.80 -20.50
N ALA A 8 4.75 7.84 -19.70
CA ALA A 8 4.56 7.81 -18.27
C ALA A 8 3.07 7.64 -17.90
N ALA A 9 2.19 8.37 -18.57
CA ALA A 9 0.75 8.27 -18.37
C ALA A 9 0.21 6.89 -18.77
N SER A 10 0.67 6.36 -19.90
CA SER A 10 0.27 5.02 -20.35
C SER A 10 0.75 3.93 -19.41
N TYR A 11 1.97 4.04 -18.90
CA TYR A 11 2.53 3.11 -17.92
C TYR A 11 1.78 3.17 -16.59
N GLN A 12 1.52 4.37 -16.08
CA GLN A 12 0.71 4.55 -14.87
C GLN A 12 -0.67 3.91 -15.03
N ARG A 13 -1.35 4.17 -16.15
CA ARG A 13 -2.66 3.58 -16.45
C ARG A 13 -2.63 2.06 -16.47
N ALA A 14 -1.63 1.47 -17.10
CA ALA A 14 -1.46 0.02 -17.15
C ALA A 14 -1.31 -0.60 -15.74
N ILE A 15 -0.51 0.03 -14.88
CA ILE A 15 -0.34 -0.40 -13.48
C ILE A 15 -1.67 -0.31 -12.73
N VAL A 16 -2.36 0.84 -12.81
CA VAL A 16 -3.64 1.05 -12.12
C VAL A 16 -4.68 0.03 -12.57
N GLN A 17 -4.79 -0.21 -13.88
CA GLN A 17 -5.73 -1.20 -14.43
C GLN A 17 -5.42 -2.62 -13.93
N ALA A 18 -4.15 -3.02 -13.87
CA ALA A 18 -3.75 -4.32 -13.36
C ALA A 18 -4.08 -4.49 -11.87
N LEU A 19 -3.83 -3.46 -11.07
CA LEU A 19 -4.17 -3.46 -9.64
C LEU A 19 -5.68 -3.54 -9.42
N VAL A 20 -6.47 -2.74 -10.13
CA VAL A 20 -7.94 -2.72 -10.02
C VAL A 20 -8.52 -4.06 -10.41
N ALA A 21 -8.04 -4.66 -11.51
CA ALA A 21 -8.53 -5.96 -11.96
C ALA A 21 -8.26 -7.07 -10.93
N ARG A 22 -7.04 -7.13 -10.39
CA ARG A 22 -6.68 -8.10 -9.35
C ARG A 22 -7.48 -7.91 -8.05
N LEU A 23 -7.67 -6.68 -7.65
CA LEU A 23 -8.41 -6.34 -6.45
C LEU A 23 -9.88 -6.73 -6.58
N ARG A 24 -10.50 -6.46 -7.73
CA ARG A 24 -11.88 -6.88 -8.01
C ARG A 24 -12.02 -8.40 -8.01
N ALA A 25 -11.11 -9.10 -8.67
CA ALA A 25 -11.12 -10.57 -8.67
C ALA A 25 -10.97 -11.15 -7.25
N ALA A 26 -10.09 -10.57 -6.42
CA ALA A 26 -9.94 -11.00 -5.03
C ALA A 26 -11.22 -10.74 -4.21
N ALA A 27 -11.83 -9.57 -4.36
CA ALA A 27 -13.08 -9.23 -3.67
C ALA A 27 -14.24 -10.18 -4.09
N GLU A 28 -14.30 -10.54 -5.36
CA GLU A 28 -15.28 -11.52 -5.86
C GLU A 28 -15.04 -12.92 -5.26
N GLN A 29 -13.78 -13.35 -5.17
CA GLN A 29 -13.43 -14.66 -4.61
C GLN A 29 -13.71 -14.77 -3.12
N THR A 30 -13.48 -13.70 -2.36
CA THR A 30 -13.71 -13.68 -0.92
C THR A 30 -15.16 -13.34 -0.53
N GLY A 31 -15.90 -12.75 -1.44
CA GLY A 31 -17.24 -12.20 -1.17
C GLY A 31 -17.23 -10.91 -0.36
N ASP A 32 -16.04 -10.33 -0.11
CA ASP A 32 -15.89 -9.11 0.66
C ASP A 32 -16.32 -7.87 -0.14
N ARG A 33 -17.15 -7.05 0.48
CA ARG A 33 -17.60 -5.78 -0.10
C ARG A 33 -16.77 -4.58 0.33
N THR A 34 -15.96 -4.76 1.36
CA THR A 34 -15.12 -3.68 1.88
C THR A 34 -13.67 -3.92 1.50
N VAL A 35 -13.12 -3.00 0.75
CA VAL A 35 -11.72 -3.02 0.32
C VAL A 35 -10.99 -1.84 0.94
N ALA A 36 -9.84 -2.09 1.54
CA ALA A 36 -8.93 -1.07 2.03
C ALA A 36 -7.63 -1.06 1.22
N VAL A 37 -7.19 0.14 0.84
CA VAL A 37 -5.95 0.35 0.08
C VAL A 37 -5.00 1.19 0.92
N VAL A 38 -3.83 0.65 1.19
CA VAL A 38 -2.79 1.26 2.02
C VAL A 38 -1.43 1.22 1.33
N GLY A 39 -0.45 1.90 1.88
CA GLY A 39 0.92 1.96 1.36
C GLY A 39 1.11 3.06 0.31
N GLY A 40 2.32 3.16 -0.24
CA GLY A 40 2.72 4.25 -1.13
C GLY A 40 1.86 4.40 -2.38
N VAL A 41 1.45 3.27 -2.99
CA VAL A 41 0.60 3.28 -4.20
C VAL A 41 -0.81 3.82 -3.91
N ALA A 42 -1.27 3.72 -2.66
CA ALA A 42 -2.54 4.31 -2.22
C ALA A 42 -2.58 5.84 -2.31
N ALA A 43 -1.44 6.51 -2.48
CA ALA A 43 -1.37 7.94 -2.74
C ALA A 43 -1.69 8.32 -4.21
N ASN A 44 -1.71 7.34 -5.11
CA ASN A 44 -1.96 7.58 -6.53
C ASN A 44 -3.39 8.05 -6.78
N SER A 45 -3.55 9.21 -7.41
CA SER A 45 -4.85 9.83 -7.66
C SER A 45 -5.71 9.05 -8.66
N GLU A 46 -5.10 8.45 -9.69
CA GLU A 46 -5.80 7.66 -10.69
C GLU A 46 -6.36 6.36 -10.06
N LEU A 47 -5.57 5.72 -9.19
CA LEU A 47 -6.05 4.54 -8.44
C LEU A 47 -7.22 4.90 -7.52
N ARG A 48 -7.14 6.02 -6.82
CA ARG A 48 -8.25 6.51 -5.97
C ARG A 48 -9.52 6.77 -6.79
N ALA A 49 -9.38 7.39 -7.96
CA ALA A 49 -10.50 7.64 -8.85
C ALA A 49 -11.11 6.34 -9.41
N ALA A 50 -10.29 5.33 -9.68
CA ALA A 50 -10.74 4.04 -10.19
C ALA A 50 -11.46 3.16 -9.16
N LEU A 51 -11.30 3.46 -7.87
CA LEU A 51 -11.86 2.70 -6.74
C LEU A 51 -12.64 3.58 -5.76
N PRO A 52 -13.73 4.25 -6.19
CA PRO A 52 -14.43 5.23 -5.37
C PRO A 52 -15.06 4.65 -4.09
N ASN A 53 -15.32 3.35 -4.06
CA ASN A 53 -15.92 2.65 -2.92
C ASN A 53 -14.88 2.02 -1.98
N ALA A 54 -13.59 2.09 -2.30
CA ALA A 54 -12.53 1.58 -1.44
C ALA A 54 -12.20 2.59 -0.33
N ARG A 55 -11.77 2.08 0.80
CA ARG A 55 -11.22 2.88 1.89
C ARG A 55 -9.73 3.10 1.65
N PHE A 56 -9.33 4.35 1.63
CA PHE A 56 -7.92 4.73 1.48
C PHE A 56 -7.39 5.35 2.77
N ALA A 57 -6.14 5.03 3.10
CA ALA A 57 -5.44 5.74 4.14
C ALA A 57 -5.31 7.24 3.79
N PRO A 58 -5.30 8.15 4.78
CA PRO A 58 -4.96 9.55 4.56
C PRO A 58 -3.62 9.66 3.83
N LEU A 59 -3.48 10.66 2.93
CA LEU A 59 -2.28 10.82 2.10
C LEU A 59 -0.99 10.87 2.93
N ALA A 60 -1.02 11.57 4.05
CA ALA A 60 0.11 11.70 4.96
C ALA A 60 0.58 10.36 5.55
N LEU A 61 -0.32 9.36 5.64
CA LEU A 61 0.00 8.03 6.19
C LEU A 61 0.30 6.98 5.11
N CYS A 62 0.15 7.29 3.84
CA CYS A 62 0.43 6.36 2.76
C CYS A 62 1.93 6.05 2.62
N THR A 63 2.80 6.98 2.97
CA THR A 63 4.26 6.87 2.86
C THR A 63 4.98 6.86 4.20
N ASP A 64 4.28 7.04 5.32
CA ASP A 64 4.84 7.03 6.66
C ASP A 64 4.92 5.61 7.21
N ASN A 65 6.06 4.95 6.93
CA ASN A 65 6.31 3.59 7.42
C ASN A 65 6.55 3.57 8.94
N ALA A 66 7.13 4.62 9.51
CA ALA A 66 7.40 4.70 10.95
C ALA A 66 6.11 4.70 11.78
N ALA A 67 5.10 5.46 11.37
CA ALA A 67 3.80 5.48 12.03
C ALA A 67 3.09 4.12 11.96
N MET A 68 3.18 3.43 10.81
CA MET A 68 2.61 2.07 10.66
C MET A 68 3.29 1.07 11.57
N ILE A 69 4.62 1.08 11.67
CA ILE A 69 5.40 0.18 12.53
C ILE A 69 5.12 0.50 14.00
N ALA A 70 5.09 1.75 14.40
CA ALA A 70 4.77 2.15 15.76
C ALA A 70 3.34 1.71 16.18
N SER A 71 2.39 1.82 15.26
CA SER A 71 1.03 1.34 15.49
C SER A 71 0.98 -0.19 15.64
N ALA A 72 1.70 -0.93 14.80
CA ALA A 72 1.78 -2.39 14.86
C ALA A 72 2.45 -2.89 16.16
N ALA A 73 3.41 -2.14 16.70
CA ALA A 73 4.10 -2.48 17.96
C ALA A 73 3.15 -2.62 19.16
N ARG A 74 1.97 -2.02 19.13
CA ARG A 74 0.94 -2.15 20.18
C ARG A 74 0.45 -3.60 20.36
N PHE A 75 0.57 -4.41 19.32
CA PHE A 75 0.12 -5.82 19.31
C PHE A 75 1.29 -6.79 19.46
N GLY A 76 2.52 -6.29 19.47
CA GLY A 76 3.74 -7.07 19.65
C GLY A 76 4.13 -7.21 21.13
N ARG A 77 5.04 -8.13 21.39
CA ARG A 77 5.70 -8.23 22.70
C ARG A 77 6.98 -7.39 22.65
N PRO A 78 7.16 -6.43 23.55
CA PRO A 78 8.39 -5.67 23.62
C PRO A 78 9.56 -6.58 23.99
N LEU A 79 10.69 -6.40 23.33
CA LEU A 79 11.93 -7.03 23.75
C LEU A 79 12.52 -6.23 24.92
N VAL A 80 12.84 -6.94 25.99
CA VAL A 80 13.49 -6.33 27.14
C VAL A 80 15.00 -6.21 26.90
N SER A 81 15.62 -5.22 27.53
CA SER A 81 17.07 -5.03 27.53
C SER A 81 17.78 -6.26 28.14
N PRO A 82 18.89 -6.74 27.55
CA PRO A 82 19.60 -6.26 26.36
C PRO A 82 19.21 -6.98 25.05
N GLY A 83 18.12 -7.78 25.04
CA GLY A 83 17.74 -8.66 23.93
C GLY A 83 17.56 -7.92 22.59
N TYR A 84 17.13 -6.65 22.60
CA TYR A 84 17.00 -5.87 21.37
C TYR A 84 18.33 -5.52 20.70
N LEU A 85 19.47 -5.61 21.40
CA LEU A 85 20.79 -5.35 20.85
C LEU A 85 21.26 -6.45 19.87
N ALA A 86 20.64 -7.63 19.94
CA ALA A 86 20.93 -8.74 19.05
C ALA A 86 20.04 -8.75 17.78
N LEU A 87 19.16 -7.76 17.64
CA LEU A 87 18.33 -7.63 16.45
C LEU A 87 19.17 -7.19 15.25
N ASP A 88 18.94 -7.85 14.13
CA ASP A 88 19.49 -7.46 12.85
C ASP A 88 18.35 -7.25 11.84
N ALA A 89 18.63 -6.49 10.79
CA ALA A 89 17.68 -6.22 9.72
C ALA A 89 18.11 -6.95 8.46
N TYR A 90 17.23 -7.81 7.96
CA TYR A 90 17.48 -8.57 6.74
C TYR A 90 16.54 -8.06 5.64
N ALA A 91 17.07 -7.90 4.43
CA ALA A 91 16.22 -7.74 3.27
C ALA A 91 15.51 -9.09 3.00
N SER A 92 14.19 -9.05 2.85
CA SER A 92 13.46 -10.24 2.40
C SER A 92 13.92 -10.61 0.99
N ALA A 93 14.33 -11.84 0.81
CA ALA A 93 14.64 -12.39 -0.50
C ALA A 93 13.37 -12.50 -1.36
#